data_9036ba2c980250cc3dd06bda62d2d16d
#
_entry.id   9036ba2c980250cc3dd06bda62d2d16d
#
_cell.length_a   1.000
_cell.length_b   1.000
_cell.length_c   1.000
_cell.angle_alpha   90.00
_cell.angle_beta   90.00
_cell.angle_gamma   90.00
#
_symmetry.space_group_name_H-M   'P 1'
#
loop_
_entity.id
_entity.type
_entity.pdbx_description
1 polymer ?
#
loop_
_entity_poly.entity_id
_entity_poly.type
_entity_poly.pdbx_seq_one_letter_code
_entity_poly.pdbx_strand_id
1 'polypeptide(L)'
;MERPSIQPVKLLKAISSTLYKYLLGKFLGLGLQINSFDFPEGYLPVPTPARHYIDTFLNEFDSTVRGRVVEFMPPFYQERYIGRSEITSYDVWDVVPSTPATIVADLQSAPTVGEGSFDTILCTHVLCNIQYPWLATREMHRMLDTGGLVLCTVPMILQGYAPHPGDYYRFTTDSLRTLFEDYSKVELRSYGNPATASGSPQYLMCNHFSSRVLNYHDPVCPSIVAVAAWK
;
A
#
# COMPACT_ATOMS: atom_id res chain seq x y z
N MET A 1 -8.50 -32.95 -30.22
CA MET A 1 -8.25 -31.95 -29.14
C MET A 1 -7.69 -32.72 -27.96
N GLU A 2 -6.36 -32.78 -27.87
CA GLU A 2 -5.69 -33.40 -26.73
C GLU A 2 -5.65 -32.42 -25.54
N ARG A 3 -6.06 -32.89 -24.38
CA ARG A 3 -5.95 -32.12 -23.12
C ARG A 3 -4.49 -32.10 -22.70
N PRO A 4 -3.92 -30.93 -22.31
CA PRO A 4 -2.55 -30.91 -21.84
C PRO A 4 -2.44 -31.71 -20.52
N SER A 5 -1.60 -32.75 -20.52
CA SER A 5 -1.29 -33.54 -19.33
C SER A 5 -0.43 -32.71 -18.37
N ILE A 6 -1.03 -32.26 -17.28
CA ILE A 6 -0.29 -31.63 -16.17
C ILE A 6 0.61 -32.70 -15.57
N GLN A 7 1.91 -32.51 -15.64
CA GLN A 7 2.88 -33.47 -15.09
C GLN A 7 2.71 -33.59 -13.57
N PRO A 8 2.39 -34.75 -13.01
CA PRO A 8 2.07 -34.93 -11.58
C PRO A 8 3.21 -34.54 -10.63
N VAL A 9 4.45 -34.52 -11.10
CA VAL A 9 5.63 -34.13 -10.31
C VAL A 9 5.68 -32.63 -10.04
N LYS A 10 5.20 -31.77 -10.97
CA LYS A 10 5.11 -30.30 -10.76
C LYS A 10 3.98 -29.96 -9.79
N LEU A 11 2.87 -30.68 -9.87
CA LEU A 11 1.74 -30.48 -8.96
C LEU A 11 2.09 -30.91 -7.52
N LEU A 12 2.77 -32.04 -7.35
CA LEU A 12 3.24 -32.52 -6.05
C LEU A 12 4.30 -31.61 -5.42
N LYS A 13 5.21 -31.03 -6.22
CA LYS A 13 6.18 -30.05 -5.73
C LYS A 13 5.50 -28.74 -5.29
N ALA A 14 4.50 -28.25 -6.01
CA ALA A 14 3.74 -27.06 -5.66
C ALA A 14 2.90 -27.28 -4.39
N ILE A 15 2.20 -28.43 -4.29
CA ILE A 15 1.40 -28.80 -3.09
C ILE A 15 2.31 -29.01 -1.89
N SER A 16 3.46 -29.68 -2.05
CA SER A 16 4.45 -29.88 -0.99
C SER A 16 5.04 -28.54 -0.50
N SER A 17 5.36 -27.63 -1.42
CA SER A 17 5.85 -26.29 -1.07
C SER A 17 4.81 -25.46 -0.30
N THR A 18 3.56 -25.46 -0.76
CA THR A 18 2.47 -24.71 -0.13
C THR A 18 2.08 -25.31 1.23
N LEU A 19 1.98 -26.63 1.33
CA LEU A 19 1.68 -27.33 2.58
C LEU A 19 2.82 -27.17 3.59
N TYR A 20 4.06 -27.24 3.14
CA TYR A 20 5.25 -27.02 3.96
C TYR A 20 5.30 -25.59 4.50
N LYS A 21 5.04 -24.57 3.65
CA LYS A 21 4.96 -23.17 4.05
C LYS A 21 3.81 -22.91 5.05
N TYR A 22 2.66 -23.55 4.82
CA TYR A 22 1.50 -23.46 5.72
C TYR A 22 1.78 -24.11 7.08
N LEU A 23 2.40 -25.30 7.10
CA LEU A 23 2.75 -25.99 8.34
C LEU A 23 3.89 -25.28 9.06
N LEU A 24 4.88 -24.76 8.35
CA LEU A 24 5.98 -23.99 8.93
C LEU A 24 5.48 -22.68 9.53
N GLY A 25 4.61 -21.95 8.85
CA GLY A 25 3.98 -20.72 9.36
C GLY A 25 3.14 -20.96 10.60
N LYS A 26 2.46 -22.11 10.71
CA LYS A 26 1.69 -22.49 11.90
C LYS A 26 2.54 -23.01 13.06
N PHE A 27 3.62 -23.72 12.77
CA PHE A 27 4.36 -24.47 13.80
C PHE A 27 5.51 -23.68 14.41
N LEU A 28 6.09 -22.74 13.69
CA LEU A 28 7.38 -22.19 14.11
C LEU A 28 7.30 -20.80 14.68
N GLY A 29 6.32 -19.94 14.40
CA GLY A 29 6.37 -18.56 14.92
C GLY A 29 7.80 -17.97 14.91
N LEU A 30 8.75 -18.77 14.45
CA LEU A 30 10.19 -18.56 14.39
C LEU A 30 10.54 -18.28 12.95
N GLY A 31 10.89 -17.03 12.64
CA GLY A 31 11.24 -16.53 11.33
C GLY A 31 12.30 -17.35 10.59
N LEU A 32 11.89 -18.43 9.95
CA LEU A 32 12.68 -19.03 8.90
C LEU A 32 12.44 -18.26 7.61
N GLN A 33 13.47 -17.58 7.14
CA GLN A 33 13.50 -16.94 5.84
C GLN A 33 13.17 -17.99 4.76
N ILE A 34 11.94 -17.99 4.30
CA ILE A 34 11.55 -18.70 3.08
C ILE A 34 11.95 -17.77 1.95
N ASN A 35 13.05 -18.06 1.26
CA ASN A 35 13.48 -17.30 0.11
C ASN A 35 12.34 -17.21 -0.91
N SER A 36 11.96 -15.99 -1.21
CA SER A 36 10.84 -15.61 -2.06
C SER A 36 11.03 -15.87 -3.56
N PHE A 37 12.14 -16.48 -3.95
CA PHE A 37 12.55 -16.61 -5.34
C PHE A 37 11.79 -17.63 -6.19
N ASP A 38 10.82 -18.34 -5.63
CA ASP A 38 10.09 -19.41 -6.32
C ASP A 38 8.60 -19.10 -6.57
N PHE A 39 8.21 -17.83 -6.68
CA PHE A 39 6.87 -17.52 -7.18
C PHE A 39 6.90 -17.52 -8.72
N PRO A 40 6.15 -18.42 -9.38
CA PRO A 40 5.97 -18.32 -10.83
C PRO A 40 5.36 -16.98 -11.19
N GLU A 41 5.88 -16.31 -12.21
CA GLU A 41 5.24 -15.15 -12.80
C GLU A 41 3.76 -15.44 -13.06
N GLY A 42 2.86 -14.58 -12.58
CA GLY A 42 1.42 -14.72 -12.73
C GLY A 42 0.67 -15.29 -11.51
N TYR A 43 1.29 -15.43 -10.34
CA TYR A 43 0.66 -16.04 -9.16
C TYR A 43 0.13 -15.00 -8.14
N LEU A 44 -0.64 -14.00 -8.57
CA LEU A 44 -1.26 -13.02 -7.66
C LEU A 44 -2.77 -12.83 -7.84
N PRO A 45 -3.63 -13.85 -7.62
CA PRO A 45 -5.05 -13.59 -7.36
C PRO A 45 -5.32 -13.30 -5.86
N VAL A 46 -4.33 -13.50 -4.96
CA VAL A 46 -4.52 -13.33 -3.51
C VAL A 46 -3.75 -12.10 -3.03
N PRO A 47 -4.42 -11.11 -2.40
CA PRO A 47 -3.74 -9.91 -1.91
C PRO A 47 -2.78 -10.22 -0.77
N THR A 48 -1.75 -9.38 -0.63
CA THR A 48 -0.92 -9.34 0.59
C THR A 48 -1.75 -8.79 1.76
N PRO A 49 -1.40 -9.10 3.02
CA PRO A 49 -2.03 -8.45 4.18
C PRO A 49 -1.97 -6.92 4.11
N ALA A 50 -0.86 -6.35 3.64
CA ALA A 50 -0.74 -4.91 3.46
C ALA A 50 -1.79 -4.37 2.47
N ARG A 51 -1.98 -5.01 1.30
CA ARG A 51 -3.01 -4.61 0.33
C ARG A 51 -4.41 -4.73 0.91
N HIS A 52 -4.71 -5.81 1.62
CA HIS A 52 -5.99 -6.01 2.30
C HIS A 52 -6.30 -4.86 3.29
N TYR A 53 -5.29 -4.41 4.05
CA TYR A 53 -5.49 -3.32 5.01
C TYR A 53 -5.55 -1.94 4.36
N ILE A 54 -4.83 -1.72 3.25
CA ILE A 54 -5.00 -0.51 2.44
C ILE A 54 -6.43 -0.43 1.90
N ASP A 55 -6.95 -1.53 1.35
CA ASP A 55 -8.32 -1.60 0.85
C ASP A 55 -9.34 -1.36 1.98
N THR A 56 -9.10 -1.90 3.17
CA THR A 56 -9.93 -1.66 4.36
C THR A 56 -9.96 -0.17 4.71
N PHE A 57 -8.79 0.49 4.78
CA PHE A 57 -8.69 1.92 5.03
C PHE A 57 -9.41 2.75 3.97
N LEU A 58 -9.16 2.48 2.69
CA LEU A 58 -9.80 3.21 1.60
C LEU A 58 -11.33 2.99 1.58
N ASN A 59 -11.82 1.83 2.02
CA ASN A 59 -13.26 1.57 2.17
C ASN A 59 -13.90 2.44 3.26
N GLU A 60 -13.20 2.72 4.36
CA GLU A 60 -13.71 3.61 5.42
C GLU A 60 -13.93 5.04 4.92
N PHE A 61 -13.13 5.50 3.97
CA PHE A 61 -13.15 6.85 3.43
C PHE A 61 -13.67 6.93 1.98
N ASP A 62 -14.22 5.85 1.43
CA ASP A 62 -14.61 5.74 0.02
C ASP A 62 -15.56 6.85 -0.45
N SER A 63 -16.54 7.21 0.38
CA SER A 63 -17.51 8.28 0.08
C SER A 63 -16.93 9.70 0.16
N THR A 64 -15.72 9.86 0.67
CA THR A 64 -15.04 11.17 0.76
C THR A 64 -14.12 11.46 -0.43
N VAL A 65 -13.80 10.43 -1.22
CA VAL A 65 -12.98 10.56 -2.44
C VAL A 65 -13.80 11.25 -3.53
N ARG A 66 -13.34 12.43 -3.98
CA ARG A 66 -14.09 13.25 -4.94
C ARG A 66 -13.20 14.24 -5.68
N GLY A 67 -13.77 14.87 -6.72
CA GLY A 67 -13.16 15.97 -7.45
C GLY A 67 -11.98 15.54 -8.32
N ARG A 68 -10.93 16.33 -8.30
CA ARG A 68 -9.65 16.08 -8.99
C ARG A 68 -8.81 15.16 -8.12
N VAL A 69 -8.64 13.91 -8.55
CA VAL A 69 -7.94 12.87 -7.80
C VAL A 69 -6.56 12.63 -8.41
N VAL A 70 -5.56 12.45 -7.57
CA VAL A 70 -4.24 11.95 -7.99
C VAL A 70 -3.86 10.72 -7.17
N GLU A 71 -3.33 9.71 -7.85
CA GLU A 71 -2.76 8.48 -7.27
C GLU A 71 -1.31 8.32 -7.73
N PHE A 72 -0.46 7.78 -6.87
CA PHE A 72 0.94 7.50 -7.22
C PHE A 72 1.10 6.11 -7.85
N MET A 73 2.06 5.98 -8.76
CA MET A 73 2.37 4.71 -9.44
C MET A 73 2.73 3.57 -8.47
N PRO A 74 2.28 2.35 -8.76
CA PRO A 74 1.30 1.96 -9.79
C PRO A 74 -0.14 2.31 -9.41
N PRO A 75 -1.01 2.63 -10.39
CA PRO A 75 -2.38 3.11 -10.13
C PRO A 75 -3.32 1.95 -9.78
N PHE A 76 -3.22 1.42 -8.58
CA PHE A 76 -4.01 0.28 -8.11
C PHE A 76 -5.49 0.58 -7.92
N TYR A 77 -5.84 1.88 -7.74
CA TYR A 77 -7.20 2.30 -7.37
C TYR A 77 -7.90 3.08 -8.49
N GLN A 78 -7.24 3.31 -9.61
CA GLN A 78 -7.80 4.04 -10.75
C GLN A 78 -9.14 3.43 -11.20
N GLU A 79 -9.20 2.12 -11.42
CA GLU A 79 -10.43 1.43 -11.86
C GLU A 79 -11.57 1.54 -10.85
N ARG A 80 -11.26 1.70 -9.57
CA ARG A 80 -12.24 1.86 -8.50
C ARG A 80 -12.96 3.21 -8.56
N TYR A 81 -12.28 4.26 -8.98
CA TYR A 81 -12.76 5.64 -8.88
C TYR A 81 -13.09 6.27 -10.21
N ILE A 82 -12.40 5.88 -11.30
CA ILE A 82 -12.64 6.48 -12.61
C ILE A 82 -14.07 6.21 -13.09
N GLY A 83 -14.74 7.23 -13.63
CA GLY A 83 -16.12 7.14 -14.11
C GLY A 83 -17.21 7.32 -13.05
N ARG A 84 -16.87 7.49 -11.77
CA ARG A 84 -17.83 7.92 -10.76
C ARG A 84 -18.22 9.38 -10.97
N SER A 85 -19.47 9.72 -10.71
CA SER A 85 -20.01 11.08 -10.93
C SER A 85 -19.34 12.15 -10.08
N GLU A 86 -18.84 11.78 -8.91
CA GLU A 86 -18.14 12.67 -7.97
C GLU A 86 -16.67 12.92 -8.35
N ILE A 87 -16.11 12.19 -9.33
CA ILE A 87 -14.73 12.33 -9.80
C ILE A 87 -14.70 13.19 -11.08
N THR A 88 -14.02 14.32 -11.03
CA THR A 88 -13.91 15.23 -12.19
C THR A 88 -12.70 14.96 -13.06
N SER A 89 -11.58 14.54 -12.46
CA SER A 89 -10.39 14.06 -13.15
C SER A 89 -9.63 13.06 -12.31
N TYR A 90 -8.82 12.23 -12.97
CA TYR A 90 -7.97 11.25 -12.28
C TYR A 90 -6.58 11.26 -12.91
N ASP A 91 -5.60 11.71 -12.15
CA ASP A 91 -4.20 11.76 -12.54
C ASP A 91 -3.39 10.65 -11.90
N VAL A 92 -2.34 10.22 -12.59
CA VAL A 92 -1.38 9.23 -12.11
C VAL A 92 -0.01 9.89 -12.05
N TRP A 93 0.61 9.84 -10.87
CA TRP A 93 1.90 10.47 -10.61
C TRP A 93 3.03 9.46 -10.58
N ASP A 94 4.15 9.77 -11.23
CA ASP A 94 5.40 9.02 -11.10
C ASP A 94 6.58 9.99 -10.96
N VAL A 95 7.67 9.51 -10.39
CA VAL A 95 8.95 10.25 -10.32
C VAL A 95 9.76 10.11 -11.61
N VAL A 96 9.48 9.08 -12.42
CA VAL A 96 10.08 8.85 -13.73
C VAL A 96 9.00 8.74 -14.81
N PRO A 97 9.32 9.07 -16.07
CA PRO A 97 8.38 8.85 -17.17
C PRO A 97 7.98 7.38 -17.28
N SER A 98 6.71 7.09 -17.09
CA SER A 98 6.15 5.75 -17.15
C SER A 98 4.72 5.80 -17.72
N THR A 99 4.22 4.69 -18.21
CA THR A 99 2.82 4.57 -18.62
C THR A 99 2.06 3.86 -17.48
N PRO A 100 0.93 4.38 -16.99
CA PRO A 100 0.10 5.49 -17.50
C PRO A 100 0.30 6.85 -16.80
N ALA A 101 1.49 7.20 -16.27
CA ALA A 101 1.69 8.45 -15.57
C ALA A 101 1.30 9.68 -16.43
N THR A 102 0.47 10.55 -15.84
CA THR A 102 0.07 11.84 -16.41
C THR A 102 0.87 12.99 -15.84
N ILE A 103 1.45 12.82 -14.65
CA ILE A 103 2.32 13.77 -13.97
C ILE A 103 3.65 13.10 -13.68
N VAL A 104 4.75 13.75 -14.09
CA VAL A 104 6.11 13.28 -13.81
C VAL A 104 6.84 14.35 -13.02
N ALA A 105 7.03 14.11 -11.72
CA ALA A 105 7.71 15.05 -10.82
C ALA A 105 8.19 14.35 -9.54
N ASP A 106 9.20 14.92 -8.90
CA ASP A 106 9.57 14.52 -7.53
C ASP A 106 8.59 15.13 -6.53
N LEU A 107 7.92 14.29 -5.73
CA LEU A 107 6.96 14.75 -4.72
C LEU A 107 7.61 15.61 -3.62
N GLN A 108 8.91 15.59 -3.48
CA GLN A 108 9.65 16.44 -2.54
C GLN A 108 9.75 17.90 -3.01
N SER A 109 9.56 18.15 -4.33
CA SER A 109 9.55 19.47 -4.94
C SER A 109 8.90 19.39 -6.32
N ALA A 110 7.64 19.81 -6.43
CA ALA A 110 6.85 19.72 -7.66
C ALA A 110 6.34 21.11 -8.13
N PRO A 111 7.22 22.04 -8.49
CA PRO A 111 6.83 23.42 -8.84
C PRO A 111 5.97 23.50 -10.11
N THR A 112 5.97 22.47 -10.95
CA THR A 112 5.11 22.38 -12.14
C THR A 112 3.65 22.09 -11.83
N VAL A 113 3.34 21.62 -10.62
CA VAL A 113 1.98 21.37 -10.16
C VAL A 113 1.52 22.55 -9.30
N GLY A 114 0.44 23.20 -9.70
CA GLY A 114 -0.09 24.39 -9.05
C GLY A 114 -0.59 24.13 -7.61
N GLU A 115 -0.69 25.17 -6.82
CA GLU A 115 -1.39 25.14 -5.54
C GLU A 115 -2.88 24.84 -5.77
N GLY A 116 -3.51 24.05 -4.89
CA GLY A 116 -4.92 23.70 -4.99
C GLY A 116 -5.30 22.89 -6.21
N SER A 117 -4.37 22.12 -6.81
CA SER A 117 -4.61 21.35 -8.02
C SER A 117 -5.51 20.13 -7.81
N PHE A 118 -5.60 19.61 -6.59
CA PHE A 118 -6.31 18.36 -6.28
C PHE A 118 -7.31 18.54 -5.13
N ASP A 119 -8.39 17.78 -5.22
CA ASP A 119 -9.38 17.66 -4.15
C ASP A 119 -9.12 16.39 -3.32
N THR A 120 -8.51 15.35 -3.92
CA THR A 120 -8.11 14.12 -3.24
C THR A 120 -6.75 13.63 -3.71
N ILE A 121 -5.88 13.26 -2.75
CA ILE A 121 -4.57 12.63 -2.99
C ILE A 121 -4.57 11.23 -2.37
N LEU A 122 -4.34 10.20 -3.17
CA LEU A 122 -4.19 8.80 -2.74
C LEU A 122 -2.69 8.44 -2.67
N CYS A 123 -2.10 8.45 -1.48
CA CYS A 123 -0.67 8.23 -1.23
C CYS A 123 -0.44 6.88 -0.54
N THR A 124 -0.62 5.78 -1.26
CA THR A 124 -0.55 4.43 -0.69
C THR A 124 0.84 3.84 -0.78
N HIS A 125 1.51 3.64 0.36
CA HIS A 125 2.86 3.08 0.49
C HIS A 125 3.95 3.83 -0.31
N VAL A 126 3.81 5.15 -0.45
CA VAL A 126 4.75 6.01 -1.19
C VAL A 126 5.80 6.62 -0.25
N LEU A 127 5.38 7.16 0.91
CA LEU A 127 6.29 7.92 1.78
C LEU A 127 7.47 7.12 2.29
N CYS A 128 7.37 5.78 2.38
CA CYS A 128 8.49 4.93 2.76
C CYS A 128 9.64 4.95 1.74
N ASN A 129 9.35 5.32 0.51
CA ASN A 129 10.32 5.40 -0.60
C ASN A 129 10.83 6.83 -0.84
N ILE A 130 10.48 7.79 0.01
CA ILE A 130 10.84 9.20 -0.11
C ILE A 130 11.90 9.54 0.93
N GLN A 131 12.99 10.16 0.47
CA GLN A 131 14.13 10.50 1.34
C GLN A 131 13.77 11.57 2.38
N TYR A 132 12.96 12.56 2.00
CA TYR A 132 12.54 13.65 2.88
C TYR A 132 11.01 13.72 2.96
N PRO A 133 10.34 12.79 3.68
CA PRO A 133 8.89 12.65 3.66
C PRO A 133 8.16 13.90 4.18
N TRP A 134 8.79 14.72 5.03
CA TRP A 134 8.23 16.01 5.46
C TRP A 134 8.13 17.05 4.34
N LEU A 135 8.99 16.99 3.32
CA LEU A 135 8.85 17.83 2.12
C LEU A 135 7.66 17.36 1.28
N ALA A 136 7.54 16.04 1.10
CA ALA A 136 6.43 15.46 0.37
C ALA A 136 5.05 15.77 1.01
N THR A 137 4.96 15.70 2.34
CA THR A 137 3.69 16.05 3.02
C THR A 137 3.34 17.51 2.91
N ARG A 138 4.33 18.42 2.93
CA ARG A 138 4.12 19.86 2.65
C ARG A 138 3.70 20.12 1.21
N GLU A 139 4.31 19.43 0.23
CA GLU A 139 3.90 19.54 -1.17
C GLU A 139 2.48 19.01 -1.38
N MET A 140 2.12 17.86 -0.80
CA MET A 140 0.74 17.37 -0.83
C MET A 140 -0.23 18.40 -0.21
N HIS A 141 0.12 19.00 0.92
CA HIS A 141 -0.70 20.06 1.52
C HIS A 141 -0.84 21.26 0.59
N ARG A 142 0.24 21.73 -0.05
CA ARG A 142 0.21 22.84 -1.01
C ARG A 142 -0.70 22.53 -2.20
N MET A 143 -0.57 21.34 -2.76
CA MET A 143 -1.30 20.89 -3.96
C MET A 143 -2.79 20.58 -3.69
N LEU A 144 -3.18 20.33 -2.45
CA LEU A 144 -4.60 20.21 -2.10
C LEU A 144 -5.32 21.54 -2.18
N ASP A 145 -6.56 21.50 -2.67
CA ASP A 145 -7.50 22.60 -2.53
C ASP A 145 -8.03 22.71 -1.09
N THR A 146 -8.61 23.83 -0.74
CA THR A 146 -9.23 24.03 0.59
C THR A 146 -10.32 22.98 0.85
N GLY A 147 -10.21 22.29 1.97
CA GLY A 147 -11.08 21.16 2.32
C GLY A 147 -10.80 19.87 1.53
N GLY A 148 -9.69 19.84 0.78
CA GLY A 148 -9.20 18.64 0.11
C GLY A 148 -8.63 17.62 1.09
N LEU A 149 -8.46 16.37 0.65
CA LEU A 149 -8.15 15.21 1.46
C LEU A 149 -6.93 14.44 0.94
N VAL A 150 -6.00 14.11 1.83
CA VAL A 150 -4.98 13.06 1.62
C VAL A 150 -5.42 11.78 2.31
N LEU A 151 -5.45 10.67 1.58
CA LEU A 151 -5.49 9.32 2.13
C LEU A 151 -4.12 8.68 1.97
N CYS A 152 -3.38 8.58 3.05
CA CYS A 152 -2.02 8.05 3.03
C CYS A 152 -1.91 6.79 3.88
N THR A 153 -1.22 5.78 3.33
CA THR A 153 -0.86 4.56 4.06
C THR A 153 0.64 4.32 3.97
N VAL A 154 1.22 3.79 5.03
CA VAL A 154 2.64 3.45 5.10
C VAL A 154 2.85 2.15 5.87
N PRO A 155 3.89 1.37 5.53
CA PRO A 155 4.19 0.15 6.25
C PRO A 155 4.86 0.46 7.59
N MET A 156 4.46 -0.25 8.65
CA MET A 156 5.22 -0.33 9.88
C MET A 156 6.30 -1.41 9.78
N ILE A 157 5.97 -2.50 9.12
CA ILE A 157 6.89 -3.60 8.80
C ILE A 157 6.66 -3.99 7.35
N LEU A 158 7.72 -3.97 6.56
CA LEU A 158 7.71 -4.41 5.18
C LEU A 158 9.11 -4.93 4.83
N GLN A 159 9.17 -5.89 3.91
CA GLN A 159 10.42 -6.27 3.28
C GLN A 159 11.05 -5.08 2.57
N GLY A 160 12.39 -5.04 2.56
CA GLY A 160 13.12 -3.99 1.85
C GLY A 160 12.78 -3.95 0.37
N TYR A 161 12.59 -2.75 -0.14
CA TYR A 161 12.43 -2.50 -1.58
C TYR A 161 13.82 -2.30 -2.20
N ALA A 162 14.14 -3.05 -3.23
CA ALA A 162 15.37 -2.84 -4.00
C ALA A 162 15.02 -2.95 -5.49
N PRO A 163 15.66 -2.18 -6.38
CA PRO A 163 16.64 -1.11 -6.16
C PRO A 163 16.10 0.32 -6.26
N HIS A 164 14.84 0.58 -6.65
CA HIS A 164 14.31 1.93 -6.90
C HIS A 164 12.82 2.05 -6.59
N PRO A 165 12.37 3.21 -6.11
CA PRO A 165 13.00 4.53 -6.04
C PRO A 165 13.89 4.77 -4.81
N GLY A 166 13.97 3.86 -3.88
CA GLY A 166 14.65 3.91 -2.60
C GLY A 166 13.79 3.32 -1.50
N ASP A 167 14.38 2.94 -0.39
CA ASP A 167 13.70 2.36 0.76
C ASP A 167 14.26 3.00 2.03
N TYR A 168 13.59 4.05 2.52
CA TYR A 168 14.16 4.92 3.56
C TYR A 168 13.52 4.68 4.91
N TYR A 169 12.19 4.47 4.98
CA TYR A 169 11.48 4.54 6.26
C TYR A 169 10.47 3.41 6.46
N ARG A 170 10.26 3.13 7.75
CA ARG A 170 9.08 2.46 8.31
C ARG A 170 8.47 3.40 9.32
N PHE A 171 7.15 3.46 9.38
CA PHE A 171 6.46 4.52 10.12
C PHE A 171 5.63 3.95 11.26
N THR A 172 5.51 4.76 12.31
CA THR A 172 4.57 4.56 13.41
C THR A 172 3.41 5.56 13.30
N THR A 173 2.38 5.35 14.10
CA THR A 173 1.26 6.32 14.21
C THR A 173 1.75 7.71 14.62
N ASP A 174 2.75 7.79 15.52
CA ASP A 174 3.28 9.06 15.98
C ASP A 174 4.11 9.78 14.91
N SER A 175 4.87 9.04 14.09
CA SER A 175 5.58 9.66 12.96
C SER A 175 4.61 10.23 11.92
N LEU A 176 3.48 9.56 11.64
CA LEU A 176 2.45 10.12 10.77
C LEU A 176 1.80 11.37 11.40
N ARG A 177 1.51 11.35 12.70
CA ARG A 177 0.96 12.53 13.38
C ARG A 177 1.86 13.76 13.21
N THR A 178 3.17 13.58 13.35
CA THR A 178 4.15 14.65 13.16
C THR A 178 4.24 15.11 11.69
N LEU A 179 4.24 14.16 10.73
CA LEU A 179 4.32 14.51 9.32
C LEU A 179 3.10 15.29 8.79
N PHE A 180 1.94 15.09 9.40
CA PHE A 180 0.69 15.70 8.99
C PHE A 180 0.18 16.76 9.99
N GLU A 181 1.05 17.29 10.87
CA GLU A 181 0.67 18.26 11.91
C GLU A 181 0.13 19.59 11.38
N ASP A 182 0.54 19.99 10.17
CA ASP A 182 0.08 21.24 9.52
C ASP A 182 -1.32 21.12 8.89
N TYR A 183 -1.92 19.92 8.87
CA TYR A 183 -3.26 19.71 8.30
C TYR A 183 -4.34 20.07 9.31
N SER A 184 -5.45 20.67 8.83
CA SER A 184 -6.54 21.18 9.69
C SER A 184 -7.25 20.09 10.49
N LYS A 185 -7.31 18.87 9.95
CA LYS A 185 -7.89 17.69 10.60
C LYS A 185 -7.08 16.46 10.22
N VAL A 186 -6.77 15.63 11.21
CA VAL A 186 -5.99 14.38 11.02
C VAL A 186 -6.68 13.22 11.73
N GLU A 187 -7.02 12.18 10.99
CA GLU A 187 -7.55 10.92 11.51
C GLU A 187 -6.55 9.80 11.24
N LEU A 188 -5.99 9.24 12.30
CA LEU A 188 -5.01 8.15 12.24
C LEU A 188 -5.71 6.80 12.41
N ARG A 189 -5.22 5.81 11.67
CA ARG A 189 -5.63 4.40 11.75
C ARG A 189 -4.40 3.51 11.80
N SER A 190 -4.57 2.31 12.35
CA SER A 190 -3.59 1.25 12.25
C SER A 190 -4.30 -0.08 12.02
N TYR A 191 -3.67 -0.99 11.29
CA TYR A 191 -4.27 -2.25 10.88
C TYR A 191 -3.28 -3.39 11.02
N GLY A 192 -3.82 -4.59 11.29
CA GLY A 192 -3.04 -5.79 11.42
C GLY A 192 -2.56 -6.06 12.85
N ASN A 193 -1.66 -6.99 12.98
CA ASN A 193 -1.22 -7.55 14.24
C ASN A 193 0.16 -8.22 14.07
N PRO A 194 0.80 -8.73 15.15
CA PRO A 194 2.12 -9.35 15.07
C PRO A 194 2.22 -10.49 14.05
N ALA A 195 1.16 -11.28 13.83
CA ALA A 195 1.19 -12.38 12.87
C ALA A 195 1.26 -11.87 11.42
N THR A 196 0.42 -10.89 11.06
CA THR A 196 0.43 -10.29 9.72
C THR A 196 1.65 -9.40 9.49
N ALA A 197 2.12 -8.70 10.54
CA ALA A 197 3.34 -7.91 10.51
C ALA A 197 4.58 -8.78 10.25
N SER A 198 4.75 -9.88 10.99
CA SER A 198 5.86 -10.82 10.79
C SER A 198 5.73 -11.63 9.51
N GLY A 199 4.53 -11.84 9.01
CA GLY A 199 4.28 -12.54 7.75
C GLY A 199 4.66 -11.73 6.51
N SER A 200 4.58 -10.41 6.58
CA SER A 200 4.89 -9.52 5.46
C SER A 200 6.32 -9.70 4.92
N PRO A 201 7.39 -9.67 5.74
CA PRO A 201 8.75 -9.94 5.28
C PRO A 201 8.97 -11.36 4.76
N GLN A 202 8.06 -12.29 5.06
CA GLN A 202 8.10 -13.68 4.61
C GLN A 202 7.23 -13.94 3.38
N TYR A 203 6.68 -12.89 2.74
CA TYR A 203 5.76 -12.99 1.60
C TYR A 203 4.52 -13.85 1.86
N LEU A 204 4.01 -13.84 3.11
CA LEU A 204 2.76 -14.51 3.40
C LEU A 204 1.59 -13.68 2.84
N MET A 205 0.74 -14.35 2.07
CA MET A 205 -0.45 -13.77 1.46
C MET A 205 -1.67 -13.94 2.39
N CYS A 206 -2.76 -13.24 2.12
CA CYS A 206 -3.97 -13.31 2.97
C CYS A 206 -4.50 -14.72 3.17
N ASN A 207 -4.41 -15.61 2.17
CA ASN A 207 -4.85 -17.01 2.28
C ASN A 207 -3.99 -17.88 3.22
N HIS A 208 -2.85 -17.39 3.69
CA HIS A 208 -2.04 -18.05 4.72
C HIS A 208 -2.53 -17.76 6.15
N PHE A 209 -3.46 -16.80 6.31
CA PHE A 209 -4.04 -16.41 7.57
C PHE A 209 -5.52 -16.77 7.62
N SER A 210 -6.02 -17.11 8.79
CA SER A 210 -7.47 -17.22 8.98
C SER A 210 -8.11 -15.82 8.99
N SER A 211 -9.40 -15.72 8.64
CA SER A 211 -10.14 -14.47 8.72
C SER A 211 -10.11 -13.85 10.13
N ARG A 212 -10.05 -14.69 11.18
CA ARG A 212 -9.89 -14.22 12.56
C ARG A 212 -8.57 -13.49 12.76
N VAL A 213 -7.48 -13.98 12.18
CA VAL A 213 -6.16 -13.33 12.27
C VAL A 213 -6.13 -12.05 11.44
N LEU A 214 -6.66 -12.06 10.22
CA LEU A 214 -6.71 -10.86 9.38
C LEU A 214 -7.55 -9.73 10.00
N ASN A 215 -8.65 -10.08 10.67
CA ASN A 215 -9.56 -9.10 11.28
C ASN A 215 -9.16 -8.71 12.71
N TYR A 216 -8.16 -9.37 13.30
CA TYR A 216 -7.65 -8.98 14.61
C TYR A 216 -6.71 -7.79 14.48
N HIS A 217 -6.99 -6.73 15.23
CA HIS A 217 -6.17 -5.53 15.30
C HIS A 217 -5.40 -5.47 16.61
N ASP A 218 -4.08 -5.28 16.53
CA ASP A 218 -3.21 -5.00 17.64
C ASP A 218 -2.60 -3.60 17.48
N PRO A 219 -3.01 -2.62 18.32
CA PRO A 219 -2.53 -1.24 18.20
C PRO A 219 -1.05 -1.07 18.55
N VAL A 220 -0.46 -2.04 19.26
CA VAL A 220 0.95 -2.00 19.68
C VAL A 220 1.88 -2.51 18.58
N CYS A 221 1.40 -3.49 17.78
CA CYS A 221 2.18 -4.08 16.72
C CYS A 221 1.34 -4.24 15.42
N PRO A 222 0.91 -3.13 14.81
CA PRO A 222 0.19 -3.19 13.53
C PRO A 222 1.13 -3.53 12.37
N SER A 223 0.56 -3.92 11.23
CA SER A 223 1.30 -4.15 9.98
C SER A 223 1.49 -2.86 9.19
N ILE A 224 0.43 -2.05 9.13
CA ILE A 224 0.43 -0.74 8.47
C ILE A 224 -0.19 0.31 9.37
N VAL A 225 0.19 1.55 9.13
CA VAL A 225 -0.45 2.74 9.69
C VAL A 225 -0.95 3.63 8.55
N ALA A 226 -2.02 4.36 8.81
CA ALA A 226 -2.69 5.18 7.82
C ALA A 226 -3.16 6.50 8.40
N VAL A 227 -3.32 7.49 7.54
CA VAL A 227 -3.84 8.81 7.88
C VAL A 227 -4.80 9.32 6.80
N ALA A 228 -5.95 9.82 7.24
CA ALA A 228 -6.80 10.71 6.48
C ALA A 228 -6.57 12.12 7.00
N ALA A 229 -6.11 13.03 6.14
CA ALA A 229 -5.72 14.39 6.52
C ALA A 229 -6.35 15.42 5.58
N TRP A 230 -6.98 16.45 6.14
CA TRP A 230 -7.67 17.53 5.41
C TRP A 230 -6.90 18.84 5.50
N LYS A 231 -6.86 19.55 4.37
CA LYS A 231 -6.36 20.93 4.31
C LYS A 231 -7.35 21.95 4.85
#